data_7f224542d0bf607af517a718d5f072cc
#
_entry.id   7f224542d0bf607af517a718d5f072cc
#
_cell.length_a   1.000
_cell.length_b   1.000
_cell.length_c   1.000
_cell.angle_alpha   90.00
_cell.angle_beta   90.00
_cell.angle_gamma   90.00
#
_symmetry.space_group_name_H-M   'P 1'
#
loop_
_entity.id
_entity.type
_entity.pdbx_description
1 polymer ?
#
loop_
_entity_poly.entity_id
_entity_poly.type
_entity_poly.pdbx_seq_one_letter_code
_entity_poly.pdbx_strand_id
1 'polypeptide(L)'
;MNILFISYDSYKYDGRLRELIKVAQELGEVTFITRDEGEEPISGQHILYKGSGYLKFISFCAKQAKKMQDVDAIFIDNRKGILPGYLAKRLTGATYVIQDCRELYDMKSAAGIPGRIGCLMEKIFTRHSDVVIAANAFRAKLMVKMFGLKKRPFNYENIRCLAYSSEERARQVEQECQEFFAEEKFRIISTAGCDMTRTTGKMIEAMKDLGEKYELLLIGDSEEEDEELAHRIIQYYGLTNVKILPRMDQDHLKYFIDHSQVGMVTYHQRDLNNKYCASGKIFEFLFEGKPVVTSTNPPLKEFCEKYGVGIADDDYAQAIKAVAEHYTKWQDAVHYFVDHVHVERNNHRLAQKIQNALEEKQA
;
A
#
# COMPACT_ATOMS: atom_id res chain seq x y z
N MET A 1 19.42 5.26 -18.80
CA MET A 1 18.28 4.84 -19.65
C MET A 1 17.23 5.93 -19.68
N ASN A 2 16.52 6.08 -20.81
CA ASN A 2 15.34 6.93 -20.90
C ASN A 2 14.10 6.07 -20.66
N ILE A 3 13.37 6.36 -19.59
CA ILE A 3 12.26 5.52 -19.11
C ILE A 3 10.95 6.28 -19.27
N LEU A 4 9.96 5.63 -19.92
CA LEU A 4 8.58 6.10 -19.89
C LEU A 4 7.81 5.29 -18.84
N PHE A 5 7.46 5.96 -17.75
CA PHE A 5 6.68 5.38 -16.66
C PHE A 5 5.19 5.68 -16.86
N ILE A 6 4.35 4.66 -16.82
CA ILE A 6 2.90 4.79 -17.08
C ILE A 6 2.10 4.21 -15.91
N SER A 7 1.31 5.07 -15.25
CA SER A 7 0.35 4.71 -14.23
C SER A 7 -1.02 5.34 -14.48
N TYR A 8 -2.09 4.61 -14.22
CA TYR A 8 -3.46 5.14 -14.20
C TYR A 8 -3.88 5.59 -12.80
N ASP A 9 -2.99 5.52 -11.84
CA ASP A 9 -3.26 5.90 -10.45
C ASP A 9 -2.81 7.35 -10.18
N SER A 10 -3.32 7.94 -9.10
CA SER A 10 -3.01 9.31 -8.72
C SER A 10 -1.68 9.38 -7.98
N TYR A 11 -0.75 10.21 -8.46
CA TYR A 11 0.53 10.45 -7.79
C TYR A 11 0.34 11.00 -6.36
N LYS A 12 -0.63 11.88 -6.16
CA LYS A 12 -0.87 12.56 -4.88
C LYS A 12 -1.17 11.59 -3.73
N TYR A 13 -1.95 10.55 -4.02
CA TYR A 13 -2.50 9.67 -2.97
C TYR A 13 -1.85 8.29 -2.91
N ASP A 14 -0.96 7.97 -3.86
CA ASP A 14 -0.37 6.64 -3.95
C ASP A 14 1.11 6.63 -3.55
N GLY A 15 1.37 6.28 -2.30
CA GLY A 15 2.74 6.20 -1.77
C GLY A 15 3.61 5.19 -2.51
N ARG A 16 3.05 4.03 -2.95
CA ARG A 16 3.84 3.05 -3.73
C ARG A 16 4.25 3.59 -5.08
N LEU A 17 3.34 4.29 -5.76
CA LEU A 17 3.63 4.92 -7.05
C LEU A 17 4.78 5.92 -6.92
N ARG A 18 4.76 6.75 -5.87
CA ARG A 18 5.85 7.71 -5.60
C ARG A 18 7.19 7.02 -5.42
N GLU A 19 7.24 5.96 -4.63
CA GLU A 19 8.47 5.21 -4.39
C GLU A 19 8.97 4.47 -5.65
N LEU A 20 8.06 3.91 -6.47
CA LEU A 20 8.45 3.27 -7.74
C LEU A 20 8.98 4.27 -8.76
N ILE A 21 8.49 5.52 -8.77
CA ILE A 21 9.06 6.58 -9.59
C ILE A 21 10.51 6.88 -9.15
N LYS A 22 10.77 6.97 -7.84
CA LYS A 22 12.14 7.13 -7.32
C LYS A 22 13.05 5.96 -7.73
N VAL A 23 12.56 4.72 -7.67
CA VAL A 23 13.28 3.54 -8.18
C VAL A 23 13.60 3.69 -9.67
N ALA A 24 12.65 4.15 -10.47
CA ALA A 24 12.88 4.37 -11.89
C ALA A 24 13.91 5.49 -12.15
N GLN A 25 13.92 6.54 -11.32
CA GLN A 25 14.89 7.65 -11.40
C GLN A 25 16.33 7.19 -11.05
N GLU A 26 16.51 6.17 -10.22
CA GLU A 26 17.83 5.57 -10.00
C GLU A 26 18.34 4.80 -11.25
N LEU A 27 17.45 4.37 -12.14
CA LEU A 27 17.79 3.66 -13.36
C LEU A 27 18.10 4.61 -14.54
N GLY A 28 17.62 5.86 -14.49
CA GLY A 28 17.86 6.84 -15.55
C GLY A 28 16.88 8.01 -15.58
N GLU A 29 16.80 8.68 -16.71
CA GLU A 29 15.88 9.80 -16.91
C GLU A 29 14.44 9.28 -17.09
N VAL A 30 13.50 9.84 -16.33
CA VAL A 30 12.10 9.38 -16.29
C VAL A 30 11.17 10.45 -16.79
N THR A 31 10.39 10.10 -17.82
CA THR A 31 9.13 10.78 -18.15
C THR A 31 7.99 9.94 -17.61
N PHE A 32 7.12 10.50 -16.78
CA PHE A 32 6.04 9.72 -16.21
C PHE A 32 4.66 10.31 -16.49
N ILE A 33 3.72 9.43 -16.83
CA ILE A 33 2.32 9.73 -17.12
C ILE A 33 1.48 9.16 -15.98
N THR A 34 0.76 10.05 -15.25
CA THR A 34 -0.15 9.64 -14.19
C THR A 34 -1.51 10.31 -14.36
N ARG A 35 -2.51 9.85 -13.61
CA ARG A 35 -3.75 10.61 -13.41
C ARG A 35 -3.50 11.67 -12.37
N ASP A 36 -4.01 12.87 -12.68
CA ASP A 36 -4.12 14.08 -11.86
C ASP A 36 -3.02 14.40 -10.82
N GLU A 37 -2.92 15.57 -10.47
CA GLU A 37 -3.36 16.55 -9.45
C GLU A 37 -2.44 16.59 -8.23
N GLY A 38 -1.17 16.31 -8.34
CA GLY A 38 -0.22 16.68 -7.31
C GLY A 38 0.46 18.02 -7.67
N GLU A 39 0.39 18.97 -6.79
CA GLU A 39 1.16 20.23 -6.86
C GLU A 39 2.61 20.04 -6.38
N GLU A 40 2.97 18.83 -5.92
CA GLU A 40 4.33 18.57 -5.44
C GLU A 40 5.31 18.52 -6.60
N PRO A 41 6.43 19.24 -6.51
CA PRO A 41 7.46 19.21 -7.53
C PRO A 41 8.12 17.83 -7.56
N ILE A 42 7.97 17.14 -8.67
CA ILE A 42 8.63 15.86 -8.92
C ILE A 42 9.82 16.15 -9.84
N SER A 43 10.98 15.60 -9.50
CA SER A 43 12.10 15.62 -10.44
C SER A 43 11.79 14.73 -11.64
N GLY A 44 12.01 15.22 -12.85
CA GLY A 44 11.68 14.52 -14.09
C GLY A 44 10.52 15.18 -14.85
N GLN A 45 10.22 14.67 -16.03
CA GLN A 45 9.14 15.18 -16.86
C GLN A 45 7.81 14.52 -16.49
N HIS A 46 6.94 15.27 -15.83
CA HIS A 46 5.60 14.80 -15.46
C HIS A 46 4.54 15.22 -16.49
N ILE A 47 3.80 14.26 -17.02
CA ILE A 47 2.70 14.45 -17.96
C ILE A 47 1.39 14.03 -17.31
N LEU A 48 0.55 15.01 -16.98
CA LEU A 48 -0.70 14.76 -16.28
C LEU A 48 -1.85 14.45 -17.25
N TYR A 49 -2.54 13.35 -17.01
CA TYR A 49 -3.81 13.03 -17.65
C TYR A 49 -4.97 13.60 -16.84
N LYS A 50 -5.51 14.73 -17.29
CA LYS A 50 -6.65 15.42 -16.65
C LYS A 50 -8.03 14.91 -17.12
N GLY A 51 -8.06 13.89 -17.97
CA GLY A 51 -9.32 13.35 -18.53
C GLY A 51 -9.96 12.28 -17.64
N SER A 52 -11.17 11.87 -18.02
CA SER A 52 -11.89 10.76 -17.42
C SER A 52 -11.97 9.57 -18.40
N GLY A 53 -11.94 8.34 -17.84
CA GLY A 53 -12.16 7.11 -18.60
C GLY A 53 -10.89 6.45 -19.13
N TYR A 54 -10.86 5.13 -18.96
CA TYR A 54 -9.68 4.30 -19.23
C TYR A 54 -9.30 4.26 -20.72
N LEU A 55 -10.26 4.18 -21.64
CA LEU A 55 -9.97 4.17 -23.08
C LEU A 55 -9.34 5.48 -23.56
N LYS A 56 -9.81 6.61 -23.00
CA LYS A 56 -9.21 7.93 -23.28
C LYS A 56 -7.78 8.02 -22.74
N PHE A 57 -7.51 7.43 -21.58
CA PHE A 57 -6.16 7.34 -21.03
C PHE A 57 -5.21 6.55 -21.94
N ILE A 58 -5.65 5.38 -22.45
CA ILE A 58 -4.84 4.60 -23.42
C ILE A 58 -4.51 5.46 -24.66
N SER A 59 -5.51 6.14 -25.22
CA SER A 59 -5.30 7.01 -26.37
C SER A 59 -4.35 8.17 -26.05
N PHE A 60 -4.47 8.76 -24.86
CA PHE A 60 -3.58 9.82 -24.39
C PHE A 60 -2.13 9.33 -24.30
N CYS A 61 -1.87 8.20 -23.61
CA CYS A 61 -0.54 7.60 -23.52
C CYS A 61 0.06 7.32 -24.90
N ALA A 62 -0.74 6.78 -25.82
CA ALA A 62 -0.30 6.53 -27.20
C ALA A 62 0.09 7.81 -27.96
N LYS A 63 -0.67 8.90 -27.77
CA LYS A 63 -0.34 10.21 -28.35
C LYS A 63 0.95 10.80 -27.78
N GLN A 64 1.20 10.64 -26.48
CA GLN A 64 2.44 11.10 -25.85
C GLN A 64 3.63 10.23 -26.30
N ALA A 65 3.49 8.91 -26.29
CA ALA A 65 4.53 7.98 -26.75
C ALA A 65 5.00 8.27 -28.18
N LYS A 66 4.10 8.60 -29.10
CA LYS A 66 4.45 8.98 -30.50
C LYS A 66 5.33 10.22 -30.62
N LYS A 67 5.36 11.08 -29.61
CA LYS A 67 6.17 12.31 -29.60
C LYS A 67 7.55 12.09 -28.98
N MET A 68 7.76 10.94 -28.35
CA MET A 68 9.01 10.63 -27.67
C MET A 68 9.97 9.92 -28.61
N GLN A 69 11.24 10.23 -28.45
CA GLN A 69 12.36 9.58 -29.14
C GLN A 69 13.25 8.95 -28.08
N ASP A 70 14.00 7.93 -28.48
CA ASP A 70 15.04 7.31 -27.65
C ASP A 70 14.56 6.78 -26.29
N VAL A 71 13.36 6.17 -26.25
CA VAL A 71 12.86 5.49 -25.07
C VAL A 71 13.44 4.08 -24.98
N ASP A 72 14.23 3.80 -23.94
CA ASP A 72 14.88 2.50 -23.72
C ASP A 72 13.95 1.50 -23.05
N ALA A 73 13.17 1.95 -22.05
CA ALA A 73 12.31 1.11 -21.23
C ALA A 73 10.93 1.72 -20.98
N ILE A 74 9.93 0.85 -20.93
CA ILE A 74 8.58 1.19 -20.42
C ILE A 74 8.44 0.62 -19.02
N PHE A 75 8.19 1.48 -18.05
CA PHE A 75 7.84 1.07 -16.69
C PHE A 75 6.31 1.12 -16.55
N ILE A 76 5.71 -0.03 -16.31
CA ILE A 76 4.26 -0.22 -16.21
C ILE A 76 3.88 -0.38 -14.75
N ASP A 77 3.08 0.54 -14.23
CA ASP A 77 2.51 0.44 -12.89
C ASP A 77 1.12 -0.16 -12.95
N ASN A 78 0.92 -1.23 -12.19
CA ASN A 78 -0.36 -1.88 -11.96
C ASN A 78 -1.05 -2.38 -13.25
N ARG A 79 -2.18 -3.08 -13.07
CA ARG A 79 -2.95 -3.70 -14.16
C ARG A 79 -3.45 -2.71 -15.21
N LYS A 80 -3.90 -1.52 -14.78
CA LYS A 80 -4.39 -0.50 -15.70
C LYS A 80 -3.29 0.15 -16.53
N GLY A 81 -2.03 0.02 -16.14
CA GLY A 81 -0.88 0.46 -16.94
C GLY A 81 -0.50 -0.49 -18.09
N ILE A 82 -0.99 -1.75 -18.10
CA ILE A 82 -0.54 -2.78 -19.04
C ILE A 82 -0.84 -2.42 -20.49
N LEU A 83 -2.10 -2.17 -20.85
CA LEU A 83 -2.45 -1.85 -22.24
C LEU A 83 -1.76 -0.60 -22.77
N PRO A 84 -1.83 0.55 -22.06
CA PRO A 84 -1.14 1.74 -22.53
C PRO A 84 0.38 1.55 -22.58
N GLY A 85 0.96 0.78 -21.64
CA GLY A 85 2.39 0.50 -21.60
C GLY A 85 2.87 -0.34 -22.79
N TYR A 86 2.19 -1.44 -23.10
CA TYR A 86 2.55 -2.25 -24.28
C TYR A 86 2.29 -1.55 -25.60
N LEU A 87 1.26 -0.70 -25.67
CA LEU A 87 1.06 0.15 -26.83
C LEU A 87 2.17 1.19 -26.97
N ALA A 88 2.58 1.80 -25.86
CA ALA A 88 3.72 2.73 -25.84
C ALA A 88 5.02 2.03 -26.29
N LYS A 89 5.31 0.83 -25.78
CA LYS A 89 6.45 0.02 -26.22
C LYS A 89 6.49 -0.11 -27.75
N ARG A 90 5.36 -0.47 -28.34
CA ARG A 90 5.26 -0.64 -29.81
C ARG A 90 5.49 0.66 -30.57
N LEU A 91 5.03 1.78 -30.02
CA LEU A 91 5.10 3.09 -30.69
C LEU A 91 6.49 3.75 -30.56
N THR A 92 7.17 3.55 -29.45
CA THR A 92 8.52 4.10 -29.18
C THR A 92 9.64 3.18 -29.67
N GLY A 93 9.36 1.88 -29.84
CA GLY A 93 10.39 0.88 -30.11
C GLY A 93 11.21 0.50 -28.88
N ALA A 94 10.76 0.86 -27.66
CA ALA A 94 11.47 0.57 -26.44
C ALA A 94 11.86 -0.91 -26.29
N THR A 95 13.09 -1.16 -25.87
CA THR A 95 13.67 -2.51 -25.76
C THR A 95 13.05 -3.27 -24.58
N TYR A 96 12.90 -2.60 -23.43
CA TYR A 96 12.57 -3.24 -22.16
C TYR A 96 11.17 -2.89 -21.66
N VAL A 97 10.57 -3.84 -20.93
CA VAL A 97 9.36 -3.66 -20.14
C VAL A 97 9.62 -4.08 -18.70
N ILE A 98 9.43 -3.15 -17.77
CA ILE A 98 9.44 -3.37 -16.34
C ILE A 98 7.99 -3.24 -15.87
N GLN A 99 7.44 -4.25 -15.20
CA GLN A 99 6.04 -4.26 -14.77
C GLN A 99 5.91 -4.47 -13.29
N ASP A 100 5.27 -3.53 -12.59
CA ASP A 100 4.81 -3.72 -11.21
C ASP A 100 3.42 -4.34 -11.17
N CYS A 101 3.29 -5.47 -10.48
CA CYS A 101 2.04 -6.17 -10.21
C CYS A 101 1.73 -6.06 -8.72
N ARG A 102 1.19 -4.90 -8.32
CA ARG A 102 0.94 -4.62 -6.89
C ARG A 102 -0.18 -5.47 -6.29
N GLU A 103 -1.17 -5.86 -7.09
CA GLU A 103 -2.32 -6.62 -6.65
C GLU A 103 -2.34 -8.02 -7.27
N LEU A 104 -2.99 -8.97 -6.59
CA LEU A 104 -3.07 -10.36 -7.03
C LEU A 104 -4.53 -10.78 -7.14
N TYR A 105 -5.14 -10.54 -8.30
CA TYR A 105 -6.49 -11.00 -8.59
C TYR A 105 -6.48 -12.27 -9.42
N ASP A 106 -7.44 -13.13 -9.17
CA ASP A 106 -7.73 -14.27 -10.02
C ASP A 106 -9.07 -14.08 -10.78
N MET A 107 -9.34 -15.01 -11.70
CA MET A 107 -10.57 -14.98 -12.51
C MET A 107 -11.85 -15.17 -11.68
N LYS A 108 -11.74 -15.72 -10.46
CA LYS A 108 -12.89 -16.00 -9.59
C LYS A 108 -13.25 -14.78 -8.75
N SER A 109 -12.23 -14.07 -8.26
CA SER A 109 -12.40 -12.87 -7.44
C SER A 109 -12.58 -11.58 -8.26
N ALA A 110 -12.39 -11.65 -9.58
CA ALA A 110 -12.52 -10.51 -10.47
C ALA A 110 -13.98 -10.06 -10.63
N ALA A 111 -14.24 -8.79 -10.36
CA ALA A 111 -15.56 -8.19 -10.50
C ALA A 111 -15.99 -8.08 -11.97
N GLY A 112 -17.04 -8.81 -12.33
CA GLY A 112 -17.67 -8.74 -13.66
C GLY A 112 -16.76 -9.12 -14.83
N ILE A 113 -17.28 -8.91 -16.05
CA ILE A 113 -16.56 -9.20 -17.30
C ILE A 113 -15.28 -8.34 -17.45
N PRO A 114 -15.31 -7.01 -17.21
CA PRO A 114 -14.11 -6.19 -17.34
C PRO A 114 -12.97 -6.63 -16.42
N GLY A 115 -13.29 -7.01 -15.17
CA GLY A 115 -12.29 -7.53 -14.22
C GLY A 115 -11.64 -8.83 -14.70
N ARG A 116 -12.43 -9.76 -15.26
CA ARG A 116 -11.93 -11.03 -15.83
C ARG A 116 -11.04 -10.79 -17.05
N ILE A 117 -11.44 -9.88 -17.92
CA ILE A 117 -10.59 -9.47 -19.08
C ILE A 117 -9.28 -8.90 -18.55
N GLY A 118 -9.32 -8.02 -17.55
CA GLY A 118 -8.12 -7.47 -16.91
C GLY A 118 -7.17 -8.55 -16.37
N CYS A 119 -7.69 -9.58 -15.68
CA CYS A 119 -6.89 -10.71 -15.20
C CYS A 119 -6.26 -11.51 -16.33
N LEU A 120 -7.01 -11.76 -17.43
CA LEU A 120 -6.49 -12.47 -18.60
C LEU A 120 -5.38 -11.67 -19.28
N MET A 121 -5.58 -10.37 -19.47
CA MET A 121 -4.59 -9.48 -20.06
C MET A 121 -3.33 -9.41 -19.20
N GLU A 122 -3.46 -9.26 -17.89
CA GLU A 122 -2.35 -9.28 -16.96
C GLU A 122 -1.55 -10.58 -17.10
N LYS A 123 -2.22 -11.74 -17.09
CA LYS A 123 -1.57 -13.04 -17.28
C LYS A 123 -0.81 -13.17 -18.61
N ILE A 124 -1.38 -12.64 -19.71
CA ILE A 124 -0.77 -12.72 -21.03
C ILE A 124 0.44 -11.79 -21.11
N PHE A 125 0.25 -10.52 -20.78
CA PHE A 125 1.26 -9.49 -20.99
C PHE A 125 2.43 -9.60 -20.01
N THR A 126 2.18 -9.93 -18.73
CA THR A 126 3.24 -10.08 -17.72
C THR A 126 4.29 -11.13 -18.10
N ARG A 127 3.91 -12.15 -18.90
CA ARG A 127 4.87 -13.15 -19.42
C ARG A 127 5.89 -12.57 -20.40
N HIS A 128 5.56 -11.43 -21.00
CA HIS A 128 6.39 -10.75 -22.00
C HIS A 128 7.15 -9.56 -21.39
N SER A 129 7.00 -9.31 -20.09
CA SER A 129 7.79 -8.31 -19.39
C SER A 129 9.19 -8.85 -19.10
N ASP A 130 10.19 -7.99 -19.22
CA ASP A 130 11.60 -8.34 -18.98
C ASP A 130 11.88 -8.44 -17.47
N VAL A 131 11.27 -7.54 -16.71
CA VAL A 131 11.28 -7.54 -15.25
C VAL A 131 9.85 -7.47 -14.72
N VAL A 132 9.53 -8.32 -13.76
CA VAL A 132 8.26 -8.32 -13.05
C VAL A 132 8.52 -8.08 -11.57
N ILE A 133 7.77 -7.15 -11.00
CA ILE A 133 7.82 -6.79 -9.59
C ILE A 133 6.51 -7.22 -8.93
N ALA A 134 6.58 -7.79 -7.74
CA ALA A 134 5.42 -8.17 -6.94
C ALA A 134 5.49 -7.52 -5.56
N ALA A 135 4.35 -7.24 -4.95
CA ALA A 135 4.27 -6.48 -3.72
C ALA A 135 4.79 -7.21 -2.47
N ASN A 136 4.97 -8.53 -2.52
CA ASN A 136 5.66 -9.32 -1.50
C ASN A 136 6.12 -10.69 -2.04
N ALA A 137 6.89 -11.41 -1.22
CA ALA A 137 7.45 -12.71 -1.57
C ALA A 137 6.39 -13.80 -1.84
N PHE A 138 5.25 -13.78 -1.14
CA PHE A 138 4.14 -14.72 -1.36
C PHE A 138 3.51 -14.52 -2.72
N ARG A 139 3.18 -13.26 -3.06
CA ARG A 139 2.63 -12.91 -4.37
C ARG A 139 3.61 -13.27 -5.48
N ALA A 140 4.91 -12.97 -5.32
CA ALA A 140 5.94 -13.33 -6.29
C ALA A 140 5.97 -14.85 -6.55
N LYS A 141 5.86 -15.67 -5.50
CA LYS A 141 5.82 -17.15 -5.63
C LYS A 141 4.56 -17.65 -6.33
N LEU A 142 3.40 -17.07 -6.00
CA LEU A 142 2.11 -17.45 -6.60
C LEU A 142 2.04 -17.05 -8.08
N MET A 143 2.53 -15.87 -8.44
CA MET A 143 2.52 -15.37 -9.81
C MET A 143 3.31 -16.27 -10.78
N VAL A 144 4.41 -16.89 -10.34
CA VAL A 144 5.13 -17.87 -11.16
C VAL A 144 4.18 -18.95 -11.65
N LYS A 145 3.37 -19.53 -10.76
CA LYS A 145 2.42 -20.58 -11.09
C LYS A 145 1.20 -20.04 -11.83
N MET A 146 0.60 -18.97 -11.34
CA MET A 146 -0.65 -18.41 -11.90
C MET A 146 -0.45 -17.85 -13.32
N PHE A 147 0.64 -17.14 -13.52
CA PHE A 147 0.94 -16.50 -14.81
C PHE A 147 1.87 -17.34 -15.70
N GLY A 148 2.48 -18.41 -15.17
CA GLY A 148 3.42 -19.25 -15.90
C GLY A 148 4.71 -18.49 -16.25
N LEU A 149 5.25 -17.76 -15.28
CA LEU A 149 6.47 -16.98 -15.46
C LEU A 149 7.70 -17.87 -15.45
N LYS A 150 8.69 -17.55 -16.28
CA LYS A 150 9.98 -18.27 -16.33
C LYS A 150 10.91 -17.91 -15.17
N LYS A 151 10.88 -16.64 -14.73
CA LYS A 151 11.66 -16.12 -13.58
C LYS A 151 10.69 -15.66 -12.48
N ARG A 152 11.10 -15.79 -11.22
CA ARG A 152 10.32 -15.30 -10.08
C ARG A 152 10.36 -13.77 -10.09
N PRO A 153 9.21 -13.08 -9.92
CA PRO A 153 9.16 -11.63 -9.74
C PRO A 153 10.04 -11.16 -8.58
N PHE A 154 10.62 -9.97 -8.71
CA PHE A 154 11.26 -9.30 -7.60
C PHE A 154 10.20 -8.89 -6.58
N ASN A 155 10.44 -9.18 -5.32
CA ASN A 155 9.56 -8.65 -4.28
C ASN A 155 10.01 -7.24 -3.88
N TYR A 156 9.04 -6.34 -3.87
CA TYR A 156 9.21 -4.97 -3.43
C TYR A 156 8.04 -4.63 -2.50
N GLU A 157 8.34 -4.57 -1.22
CA GLU A 157 7.34 -4.32 -0.19
C GLU A 157 6.94 -2.84 -0.15
N ASN A 158 5.74 -2.58 0.34
CA ASN A 158 5.12 -1.25 0.37
C ASN A 158 5.65 -0.41 1.54
N ILE A 159 6.99 -0.38 1.71
CA ILE A 159 7.63 0.35 2.79
C ILE A 159 7.42 1.85 2.57
N ARG A 160 6.81 2.50 3.54
CA ARG A 160 6.55 3.94 3.52
C ARG A 160 6.45 4.47 4.94
N CYS A 161 6.80 5.72 5.13
CA CYS A 161 6.67 6.44 6.39
C CYS A 161 5.77 7.67 6.21
N LEU A 162 5.20 8.13 7.29
CA LEU A 162 4.52 9.41 7.37
C LEU A 162 5.51 10.47 7.84
N ALA A 163 5.35 11.69 7.34
CA ALA A 163 6.12 12.84 7.80
C ALA A 163 5.18 14.05 7.88
N TYR A 164 5.42 14.92 8.83
CA TYR A 164 4.74 16.21 8.83
C TYR A 164 5.18 17.04 7.63
N SER A 165 4.25 17.76 7.03
CA SER A 165 4.53 18.64 5.88
C SER A 165 5.45 19.80 6.26
N SER A 166 5.39 20.27 7.52
CA SER A 166 6.29 21.24 8.12
C SER A 166 6.23 21.18 9.66
N GLU A 167 7.25 21.76 10.32
CA GLU A 167 7.23 21.91 11.79
C GLU A 167 6.09 22.83 12.27
N GLU A 168 5.74 23.85 11.49
CA GLU A 168 4.62 24.73 11.79
C GLU A 168 3.30 23.97 11.78
N ARG A 169 3.11 23.12 10.76
CA ARG A 169 1.92 22.28 10.65
C ARG A 169 1.83 21.26 11.79
N ALA A 170 2.94 20.65 12.19
CA ALA A 170 2.99 19.75 13.34
C ALA A 170 2.47 20.43 14.62
N ARG A 171 2.96 21.65 14.91
CA ARG A 171 2.50 22.43 16.08
C ARG A 171 1.03 22.84 16.00
N GLN A 172 0.54 23.18 14.81
CA GLN A 172 -0.85 23.53 14.59
C GLN A 172 -1.76 22.29 14.84
N VAL A 173 -1.43 21.14 14.30
CA VAL A 173 -2.19 19.90 14.50
C VAL A 173 -2.20 19.49 15.97
N GLU A 174 -1.08 19.64 16.68
CA GLU A 174 -1.03 19.42 18.14
C GLU A 174 -2.03 20.30 18.87
N GLN A 175 -2.09 21.60 18.59
CA GLN A 175 -3.06 22.52 19.19
C GLN A 175 -4.51 22.16 18.87
N GLU A 176 -4.78 21.71 17.64
CA GLU A 176 -6.12 21.32 17.19
C GLU A 176 -6.61 20.00 17.85
N CYS A 177 -5.68 19.06 18.14
CA CYS A 177 -6.01 17.71 18.56
C CYS A 177 -5.70 17.37 20.02
N GLN A 178 -4.96 18.20 20.78
CA GLN A 178 -4.54 17.92 22.15
C GLN A 178 -5.70 17.59 23.10
N GLU A 179 -6.86 18.26 22.95
CA GLU A 179 -8.04 18.03 23.78
C GLU A 179 -8.60 16.62 23.58
N PHE A 180 -8.58 16.09 22.35
CA PHE A 180 -9.02 14.73 22.05
C PHE A 180 -8.22 13.67 22.83
N PHE A 181 -6.93 13.95 23.08
CA PHE A 181 -6.02 13.03 23.75
C PHE A 181 -5.81 13.34 25.24
N ALA A 182 -6.56 14.28 25.83
CA ALA A 182 -6.43 14.67 27.24
C ALA A 182 -6.73 13.52 28.23
N GLU A 183 -7.62 12.60 27.88
CA GLU A 183 -7.90 11.41 28.68
C GLU A 183 -6.84 10.33 28.42
N GLU A 184 -6.25 9.78 29.49
CA GLU A 184 -5.29 8.69 29.40
C GLU A 184 -5.99 7.38 29.08
N LYS A 185 -5.81 6.86 27.86
CA LYS A 185 -6.35 5.59 27.38
C LYS A 185 -5.31 4.82 26.60
N PHE A 186 -5.43 3.50 26.59
CA PHE A 186 -4.68 2.64 25.69
C PHE A 186 -5.41 2.62 24.34
N ARG A 187 -4.90 3.38 23.37
CA ARG A 187 -5.55 3.59 22.08
C ARG A 187 -5.07 2.59 21.03
N ILE A 188 -6.04 2.00 20.38
CA ILE A 188 -5.88 1.10 19.23
C ILE A 188 -6.36 1.86 18.00
N ILE A 189 -5.56 1.92 16.94
CA ILE A 189 -5.89 2.67 15.73
C ILE A 189 -5.96 1.77 14.50
N SER A 190 -7.02 1.93 13.72
CA SER A 190 -7.16 1.40 12.36
C SER A 190 -7.37 2.55 11.38
N THR A 191 -6.57 2.59 10.33
CA THR A 191 -6.66 3.64 9.29
C THR A 191 -7.40 3.15 8.04
N ALA A 192 -8.33 2.20 8.22
CA ALA A 192 -9.13 1.61 7.14
C ALA A 192 -10.60 2.07 7.16
N GLY A 193 -10.96 3.02 8.04
CA GLY A 193 -12.36 3.38 8.26
C GLY A 193 -13.18 2.20 8.77
N CYS A 194 -14.45 2.17 8.39
CA CYS A 194 -15.38 1.09 8.72
C CYS A 194 -15.39 -0.06 7.69
N ASP A 195 -14.42 -0.14 6.78
CA ASP A 195 -14.35 -1.18 5.74
C ASP A 195 -14.48 -2.59 6.32
N MET A 196 -15.62 -3.25 6.12
CA MET A 196 -15.89 -4.59 6.63
C MET A 196 -15.02 -5.67 5.98
N THR A 197 -14.43 -5.39 4.83
CA THR A 197 -13.43 -6.28 4.21
C THR A 197 -12.11 -6.30 4.99
N ARG A 198 -11.90 -5.32 5.88
CA ARG A 198 -10.79 -5.23 6.83
C ARG A 198 -11.12 -5.85 8.19
N THR A 199 -12.15 -6.68 8.25
CA THR A 199 -12.62 -7.32 9.49
C THR A 199 -12.97 -6.33 10.61
N THR A 200 -13.39 -5.11 10.25
CA THR A 200 -13.70 -4.03 11.20
C THR A 200 -14.77 -4.44 12.21
N GLY A 201 -15.79 -5.20 11.79
CA GLY A 201 -16.79 -5.73 12.70
C GLY A 201 -16.20 -6.56 13.84
N LYS A 202 -15.15 -7.37 13.57
CA LYS A 202 -14.44 -8.13 14.62
C LYS A 202 -13.59 -7.23 15.51
N MET A 203 -13.01 -6.14 14.98
CA MET A 203 -12.29 -5.17 15.80
C MET A 203 -13.22 -4.48 16.79
N ILE A 204 -14.40 -4.05 16.32
CA ILE A 204 -15.42 -3.44 17.18
C ILE A 204 -15.89 -4.45 18.23
N GLU A 205 -16.19 -5.68 17.83
CA GLU A 205 -16.62 -6.75 18.76
C GLU A 205 -15.57 -7.02 19.85
N ALA A 206 -14.28 -6.99 19.52
CA ALA A 206 -13.21 -7.22 20.49
C ALA A 206 -13.22 -6.19 21.64
N MET A 207 -13.75 -4.99 21.40
CA MET A 207 -13.79 -3.93 22.43
C MET A 207 -14.69 -4.25 23.62
N LYS A 208 -15.69 -5.14 23.46
CA LYS A 208 -16.53 -5.59 24.58
C LYS A 208 -15.74 -6.31 25.68
N ASP A 209 -14.62 -6.97 25.28
CA ASP A 209 -13.80 -7.78 26.18
C ASP A 209 -12.58 -7.00 26.74
N LEU A 210 -12.36 -5.76 26.29
CA LEU A 210 -11.20 -4.93 26.66
C LEU A 210 -11.48 -3.96 27.82
N GLY A 211 -12.70 -3.45 27.98
CA GLY A 211 -13.07 -2.49 29.02
C GLY A 211 -12.68 -1.03 28.70
N GLU A 212 -13.12 -0.12 29.57
CA GLU A 212 -13.12 1.35 29.34
C GLU A 212 -11.74 2.01 29.23
N LYS A 213 -10.68 1.36 29.73
CA LYS A 213 -9.32 1.88 29.59
C LYS A 213 -8.77 1.77 28.17
N TYR A 214 -9.39 0.97 27.32
CA TYR A 214 -9.02 0.81 25.91
C TYR A 214 -9.96 1.63 25.04
N GLU A 215 -9.44 2.24 23.98
CA GLU A 215 -10.22 3.00 23.00
C GLU A 215 -9.81 2.60 21.59
N LEU A 216 -10.80 2.30 20.72
CA LEU A 216 -10.59 1.98 19.31
C LEU A 216 -10.89 3.21 18.45
N LEU A 217 -9.92 3.62 17.66
CA LEU A 217 -10.06 4.69 16.67
C LEU A 217 -10.13 4.08 15.26
N LEU A 218 -11.28 4.26 14.61
CA LEU A 218 -11.51 3.86 13.21
C LEU A 218 -11.45 5.12 12.35
N ILE A 219 -10.37 5.31 11.59
CA ILE A 219 -10.11 6.54 10.82
C ILE A 219 -10.10 6.20 9.32
N GLY A 220 -10.87 6.93 8.53
CA GLY A 220 -10.87 6.81 7.07
C GLY A 220 -12.22 6.98 6.43
N ASP A 221 -12.24 6.98 5.10
CA ASP A 221 -13.48 6.94 4.34
C ASP A 221 -14.13 5.55 4.47
N SER A 222 -15.44 5.53 4.53
CA SER A 222 -16.26 4.31 4.62
C SER A 222 -17.38 4.38 3.58
N GLU A 223 -17.78 3.22 3.06
CA GLU A 223 -19.06 3.11 2.37
C GLU A 223 -20.19 3.26 3.40
N GLU A 224 -21.27 3.90 3.04
CA GLU A 224 -22.41 4.19 3.94
C GLU A 224 -22.94 2.92 4.63
N GLU A 225 -23.06 1.82 3.88
CA GLU A 225 -23.52 0.52 4.39
C GLU A 225 -22.59 -0.07 5.46
N ASP A 226 -21.28 0.09 5.28
CA ASP A 226 -20.26 -0.39 6.22
C ASP A 226 -20.25 0.43 7.51
N GLU A 227 -20.41 1.75 7.39
CA GLU A 227 -20.47 2.65 8.54
C GLU A 227 -21.76 2.44 9.35
N GLU A 228 -22.92 2.29 8.70
CA GLU A 228 -24.16 1.91 9.36
C GLU A 228 -24.05 0.56 10.09
N LEU A 229 -23.37 -0.42 9.49
CA LEU A 229 -23.14 -1.71 10.12
C LEU A 229 -22.22 -1.57 11.35
N ALA A 230 -21.18 -0.76 11.27
CA ALA A 230 -20.31 -0.49 12.40
C ALA A 230 -21.08 0.14 13.57
N HIS A 231 -21.91 1.16 13.30
CA HIS A 231 -22.77 1.77 14.32
C HIS A 231 -23.75 0.77 14.94
N ARG A 232 -24.36 -0.11 14.14
CA ARG A 232 -25.25 -1.18 14.67
C ARG A 232 -24.51 -2.14 15.60
N ILE A 233 -23.27 -2.53 15.28
CA ILE A 233 -22.46 -3.41 16.14
C ILE A 233 -22.11 -2.69 17.44
N ILE A 234 -21.68 -1.42 17.39
CA ILE A 234 -21.39 -0.58 18.56
C ILE A 234 -22.62 -0.52 19.49
N GLN A 235 -23.77 -0.21 18.91
CA GLN A 235 -25.03 -0.12 19.67
C GLN A 235 -25.45 -1.47 20.26
N TYR A 236 -25.32 -2.55 19.50
CA TYR A 236 -25.70 -3.90 19.94
C TYR A 236 -24.92 -4.34 21.18
N TYR A 237 -23.62 -4.02 21.26
CA TYR A 237 -22.78 -4.34 22.41
C TYR A 237 -22.73 -3.23 23.46
N GLY A 238 -23.40 -2.09 23.25
CA GLY A 238 -23.39 -0.94 24.17
C GLY A 238 -22.01 -0.32 24.37
N LEU A 239 -21.16 -0.29 23.33
CA LEU A 239 -19.78 0.18 23.44
C LEU A 239 -19.71 1.70 23.47
N THR A 240 -18.91 2.24 24.41
CA THR A 240 -18.62 3.67 24.54
C THR A 240 -17.18 4.02 24.14
N ASN A 241 -16.36 3.01 23.95
CA ASN A 241 -14.92 3.09 23.72
C ASN A 241 -14.50 2.85 22.26
N VAL A 242 -15.42 3.09 21.31
CA VAL A 242 -15.14 3.07 19.88
C VAL A 242 -15.47 4.43 19.29
N LYS A 243 -14.50 5.01 18.55
CA LYS A 243 -14.63 6.29 17.85
C LYS A 243 -14.49 6.05 16.36
N ILE A 244 -15.50 6.47 15.59
CA ILE A 244 -15.44 6.51 14.12
C ILE A 244 -15.13 7.94 13.72
N LEU A 245 -14.03 8.13 12.99
CA LEU A 245 -13.50 9.42 12.60
C LEU A 245 -13.35 9.49 11.07
N PRO A 246 -13.64 10.64 10.47
CA PRO A 246 -13.52 10.81 9.03
C PRO A 246 -12.07 10.66 8.56
N ARG A 247 -11.88 10.58 7.26
CA ARG A 247 -10.56 10.65 6.65
C ARG A 247 -9.86 11.95 7.03
N MET A 248 -8.62 11.84 7.41
CA MET A 248 -7.75 12.96 7.79
C MET A 248 -6.69 13.20 6.72
N ASP A 249 -6.12 14.40 6.69
CA ASP A 249 -4.88 14.67 5.98
C ASP A 249 -3.71 13.92 6.63
N GLN A 250 -2.56 13.91 5.97
CA GLN A 250 -1.40 13.13 6.42
C GLN A 250 -0.87 13.62 7.78
N ASP A 251 -0.90 14.93 8.05
CA ASP A 251 -0.36 15.52 9.28
C ASP A 251 -1.22 15.15 10.49
N HIS A 252 -2.54 15.24 10.38
CA HIS A 252 -3.46 14.78 11.40
C HIS A 252 -3.36 13.26 11.62
N LEU A 253 -3.32 12.48 10.53
CA LEU A 253 -3.20 11.03 10.62
C LEU A 253 -1.94 10.62 11.37
N LYS A 254 -0.80 11.28 11.07
CA LYS A 254 0.46 11.05 11.78
C LYS A 254 0.30 11.35 13.26
N TYR A 255 -0.29 12.48 13.64
CA TYR A 255 -0.52 12.85 15.03
C TYR A 255 -1.37 11.82 15.77
N PHE A 256 -2.46 11.33 15.15
CA PHE A 256 -3.30 10.30 15.74
C PHE A 256 -2.58 8.97 15.93
N ILE A 257 -1.71 8.59 14.99
CA ILE A 257 -0.87 7.40 15.13
C ILE A 257 0.16 7.60 16.25
N ASP A 258 0.82 8.77 16.32
CA ASP A 258 1.79 9.11 17.37
C ASP A 258 1.19 9.00 18.78
N HIS A 259 -0.08 9.34 18.93
CA HIS A 259 -0.81 9.31 20.21
C HIS A 259 -1.61 8.02 20.45
N SER A 260 -1.41 7.00 19.60
CA SER A 260 -1.96 5.66 19.79
C SER A 260 -0.88 4.68 20.23
N GLN A 261 -1.28 3.54 20.81
CA GLN A 261 -0.35 2.52 21.30
C GLN A 261 -0.21 1.36 20.31
N VAL A 262 -1.27 0.97 19.62
CA VAL A 262 -1.28 -0.22 18.75
C VAL A 262 -1.94 0.09 17.42
N GLY A 263 -1.26 -0.28 16.31
CA GLY A 263 -1.82 -0.25 14.97
C GLY A 263 -2.54 -1.56 14.61
N MET A 264 -3.76 -1.47 14.06
CA MET A 264 -4.50 -2.62 13.55
C MET A 264 -4.32 -2.77 12.04
N VAL A 265 -3.84 -3.94 11.61
CA VAL A 265 -3.64 -4.24 10.17
C VAL A 265 -4.32 -5.56 9.84
N THR A 266 -5.53 -5.50 9.38
CA THR A 266 -6.36 -6.69 9.21
C THR A 266 -6.93 -6.82 7.80
N TYR A 267 -7.12 -8.06 7.36
CA TYR A 267 -7.69 -8.41 6.06
C TYR A 267 -8.47 -9.71 6.16
N HIS A 268 -9.57 -9.82 5.42
CA HIS A 268 -10.21 -11.12 5.25
C HIS A 268 -9.37 -12.06 4.36
N GLN A 269 -9.66 -13.37 4.39
CA GLN A 269 -8.91 -14.37 3.61
C GLN A 269 -9.72 -15.03 2.48
N ARG A 270 -10.80 -14.36 2.01
CA ARG A 270 -11.75 -14.93 1.04
C ARG A 270 -11.23 -14.97 -0.40
N ASP A 271 -10.29 -14.07 -0.73
CA ASP A 271 -9.67 -13.98 -2.05
C ASP A 271 -8.14 -13.91 -1.94
N LEU A 272 -7.45 -14.14 -3.05
CA LEU A 272 -5.98 -14.18 -3.07
C LEU A 272 -5.34 -12.82 -2.76
N ASN A 273 -5.96 -11.71 -3.19
CA ASN A 273 -5.40 -10.38 -2.99
C ASN A 273 -5.36 -10.01 -1.50
N ASN A 274 -6.45 -10.26 -0.78
CA ASN A 274 -6.52 -10.02 0.65
C ASN A 274 -5.77 -11.09 1.46
N LYS A 275 -5.90 -12.37 1.10
CA LYS A 275 -5.17 -13.46 1.78
C LYS A 275 -3.66 -13.25 1.76
N TYR A 276 -3.11 -12.80 0.64
CA TYR A 276 -1.69 -12.50 0.48
C TYR A 276 -1.44 -11.00 0.41
N CYS A 277 -2.06 -10.26 1.32
CA CYS A 277 -2.02 -8.80 1.37
C CYS A 277 -0.58 -8.25 1.42
N ALA A 278 -0.43 -7.03 0.93
CA ALA A 278 0.82 -6.27 0.96
C ALA A 278 0.52 -4.88 1.53
N SER A 279 0.39 -4.81 2.84
CA SER A 279 -0.04 -3.61 3.54
C SER A 279 1.10 -2.61 3.69
N GLY A 280 0.92 -1.39 3.18
CA GLY A 280 1.79 -0.27 3.52
C GLY A 280 1.50 0.30 4.92
N LYS A 281 0.28 0.10 5.43
CA LYS A 281 -0.14 0.61 6.74
C LYS A 281 0.65 0.02 7.91
N ILE A 282 1.13 -1.23 7.76
CA ILE A 282 1.98 -1.83 8.80
C ILE A 282 3.26 -1.01 9.00
N PHE A 283 3.85 -0.52 7.92
CA PHE A 283 5.06 0.30 8.00
C PHE A 283 4.77 1.69 8.55
N GLU A 284 3.61 2.29 8.22
CA GLU A 284 3.18 3.57 8.80
C GLU A 284 3.13 3.49 10.33
N PHE A 285 2.59 2.42 10.90
CA PHE A 285 2.56 2.22 12.35
C PHE A 285 3.95 1.96 12.93
N LEU A 286 4.73 1.08 12.31
CA LEU A 286 6.05 0.73 12.81
C LEU A 286 7.02 1.91 12.79
N PHE A 287 7.03 2.73 11.74
CA PHE A 287 7.88 3.92 11.69
C PHE A 287 7.51 4.98 12.72
N GLU A 288 6.27 4.96 13.24
CA GLU A 288 5.84 5.76 14.37
C GLU A 288 6.04 5.05 15.73
N GLY A 289 6.85 3.99 15.77
CA GLY A 289 7.18 3.26 16.99
C GLY A 289 6.02 2.43 17.58
N LYS A 290 4.98 2.13 16.78
CA LYS A 290 3.78 1.43 17.27
C LYS A 290 3.82 -0.05 16.91
N PRO A 291 3.77 -0.97 17.89
CA PRO A 291 3.54 -2.38 17.63
C PRO A 291 2.19 -2.59 16.96
N VAL A 292 2.06 -3.72 16.26
CA VAL A 292 0.86 -4.01 15.48
C VAL A 292 0.13 -5.25 15.97
N VAL A 293 -1.19 -5.23 15.87
CA VAL A 293 -2.03 -6.44 15.91
C VAL A 293 -2.59 -6.67 14.53
N THR A 294 -2.42 -7.87 14.00
CA THR A 294 -2.82 -8.20 12.63
C THR A 294 -3.71 -9.44 12.59
N SER A 295 -4.48 -9.57 11.51
CA SER A 295 -5.13 -10.84 11.19
C SER A 295 -4.09 -11.90 10.77
N THR A 296 -4.48 -13.19 10.80
CA THR A 296 -3.60 -14.33 10.53
C THR A 296 -3.28 -14.55 9.04
N ASN A 297 -3.39 -13.53 8.23
CA ASN A 297 -2.98 -13.58 6.81
C ASN A 297 -1.50 -13.97 6.70
N PRO A 298 -1.13 -14.92 5.81
CA PRO A 298 0.22 -15.47 5.78
C PRO A 298 1.36 -14.43 5.72
N PRO A 299 1.28 -13.33 4.92
CA PRO A 299 2.34 -12.32 4.92
C PRO A 299 2.44 -11.54 6.22
N LEU A 300 1.31 -11.22 6.86
CA LEU A 300 1.28 -10.48 8.12
C LEU A 300 1.81 -11.35 9.27
N LYS A 301 1.37 -12.60 9.32
CA LYS A 301 1.81 -13.57 10.32
C LYS A 301 3.33 -13.79 10.24
N GLU A 302 3.84 -14.12 9.03
CA GLU A 302 5.30 -14.28 8.83
C GLU A 302 6.06 -13.00 9.21
N PHE A 303 5.52 -11.83 8.90
CA PHE A 303 6.13 -10.55 9.22
C PHE A 303 6.23 -10.33 10.74
N CYS A 304 5.12 -10.51 11.48
CA CYS A 304 5.11 -10.38 12.93
C CYS A 304 6.05 -11.40 13.61
N GLU A 305 6.01 -12.66 13.18
CA GLU A 305 6.89 -13.71 13.72
C GLU A 305 8.37 -13.44 13.44
N LYS A 306 8.70 -12.97 12.24
CA LYS A 306 10.08 -12.72 11.82
C LYS A 306 10.73 -11.54 12.55
N TYR A 307 9.97 -10.47 12.73
CA TYR A 307 10.53 -9.22 13.26
C TYR A 307 10.17 -8.97 14.73
N GLY A 308 9.22 -9.72 15.29
CA GLY A 308 8.80 -9.55 16.68
C GLY A 308 8.08 -8.23 16.95
N VAL A 309 7.50 -7.60 15.92
CA VAL A 309 6.94 -6.23 15.99
C VAL A 309 5.44 -6.18 16.33
N GLY A 310 4.85 -7.31 16.68
CA GLY A 310 3.44 -7.40 17.02
C GLY A 310 2.91 -8.83 17.00
N ILE A 311 1.60 -8.97 17.10
CA ILE A 311 0.90 -10.25 17.20
C ILE A 311 -0.05 -10.42 16.02
N ALA A 312 0.04 -11.57 15.34
CA ALA A 312 -0.91 -11.99 14.31
C ALA A 312 -1.87 -13.02 14.91
N ASP A 313 -3.06 -12.58 15.26
CA ASP A 313 -4.12 -13.42 15.83
C ASP A 313 -5.50 -12.91 15.37
N ASP A 314 -6.46 -13.81 15.18
CA ASP A 314 -7.84 -13.48 14.85
C ASP A 314 -8.72 -13.27 16.11
N ASP A 315 -8.20 -13.55 17.32
CA ASP A 315 -8.70 -13.07 18.61
C ASP A 315 -8.03 -11.73 18.94
N TYR A 316 -8.61 -10.67 18.41
CA TYR A 316 -8.04 -9.32 18.56
C TYR A 316 -8.04 -8.82 20.03
N ALA A 317 -9.02 -9.21 20.85
CA ALA A 317 -9.04 -8.83 22.25
C ALA A 317 -7.86 -9.43 23.01
N GLN A 318 -7.60 -10.71 22.82
CA GLN A 318 -6.45 -11.40 23.43
C GLN A 318 -5.13 -10.80 22.93
N ALA A 319 -4.99 -10.59 21.62
CA ALA A 319 -3.77 -10.02 21.03
C ALA A 319 -3.48 -8.62 21.58
N ILE A 320 -4.49 -7.74 21.66
CA ILE A 320 -4.35 -6.37 22.20
C ILE A 320 -3.93 -6.42 23.67
N LYS A 321 -4.56 -7.26 24.50
CA LYS A 321 -4.18 -7.44 25.91
C LYS A 321 -2.73 -7.90 26.04
N ALA A 322 -2.29 -8.88 25.24
CA ALA A 322 -0.92 -9.38 25.26
C ALA A 322 0.11 -8.33 24.83
N VAL A 323 -0.24 -7.46 23.86
CA VAL A 323 0.63 -6.32 23.50
C VAL A 323 0.66 -5.30 24.63
N ALA A 324 -0.48 -4.95 25.23
CA ALA A 324 -0.55 -3.97 26.30
C ALA A 324 0.20 -4.43 27.57
N GLU A 325 0.13 -5.72 27.91
CA GLU A 325 0.79 -6.30 29.08
C GLU A 325 2.32 -6.24 29.00
N HIS A 326 2.86 -6.33 27.77
CA HIS A 326 4.30 -6.32 27.53
C HIS A 326 4.74 -5.19 26.59
N TYR A 327 4.08 -4.03 26.68
CA TYR A 327 4.16 -2.95 25.70
C TYR A 327 5.59 -2.49 25.40
N THR A 328 6.41 -2.25 26.43
CA THR A 328 7.82 -1.83 26.26
C THR A 328 8.63 -2.83 25.43
N LYS A 329 8.44 -4.14 25.68
CA LYS A 329 9.13 -5.18 24.90
C LYS A 329 8.80 -5.10 23.41
N TRP A 330 7.53 -4.82 23.08
CA TRP A 330 7.11 -4.67 21.69
C TRP A 330 7.64 -3.39 21.06
N GLN A 331 7.68 -2.29 21.81
CA GLN A 331 8.29 -1.04 21.35
C GLN A 331 9.80 -1.21 21.06
N ASP A 332 10.55 -1.88 21.95
CA ASP A 332 11.97 -2.15 21.72
C ASP A 332 12.20 -2.91 20.40
N ALA A 333 11.37 -3.92 20.13
CA ALA A 333 11.46 -4.67 18.88
C ALA A 333 11.09 -3.82 17.65
N VAL A 334 10.11 -2.91 17.77
CA VAL A 334 9.75 -1.96 16.71
C VAL A 334 10.89 -0.97 16.48
N HIS A 335 11.50 -0.41 17.52
CA HIS A 335 12.65 0.48 17.37
C HIS A 335 13.81 -0.22 16.66
N TYR A 336 14.13 -1.45 17.09
CA TYR A 336 15.14 -2.25 16.40
C TYR A 336 14.81 -2.46 14.92
N PHE A 337 13.54 -2.73 14.59
CA PHE A 337 13.10 -2.88 13.21
C PHE A 337 13.32 -1.60 12.40
N VAL A 338 12.91 -0.43 12.93
CA VAL A 338 13.03 0.87 12.27
C VAL A 338 14.50 1.23 12.01
N ASP A 339 15.39 0.94 12.94
CA ASP A 339 16.84 1.19 12.79
C ASP A 339 17.47 0.38 11.64
N HIS A 340 16.85 -0.72 11.22
CA HIS A 340 17.40 -1.64 10.22
C HIS A 340 16.65 -1.64 8.88
N VAL A 341 15.48 -1.02 8.81
CA VAL A 341 14.63 -0.99 7.61
C VAL A 341 14.44 0.46 7.14
N HIS A 342 14.92 0.76 5.93
CA HIS A 342 14.88 2.10 5.35
C HIS A 342 14.22 2.05 3.97
N VAL A 343 13.39 3.05 3.67
CA VAL A 343 12.68 3.18 2.38
C VAL A 343 13.69 3.29 1.23
N GLU A 344 14.69 4.17 1.36
CA GLU A 344 15.71 4.44 0.34
C GLU A 344 16.53 3.18 0.04
N ARG A 345 16.91 2.42 1.07
CA ARG A 345 17.65 1.16 0.89
C ARG A 345 16.82 0.11 0.16
N ASN A 346 15.50 0.07 0.41
CA ASN A 346 14.59 -0.82 -0.30
C ASN A 346 14.48 -0.43 -1.78
N ASN A 347 14.39 0.88 -2.08
CA ASN A 347 14.35 1.43 -3.43
C ASN A 347 15.64 1.10 -4.19
N HIS A 348 16.78 1.44 -3.60
CA HIS A 348 18.09 1.17 -4.19
C HIS A 348 18.31 -0.31 -4.51
N ARG A 349 17.94 -1.20 -3.56
CA ARG A 349 18.03 -2.65 -3.78
C ARG A 349 17.15 -3.12 -4.94
N LEU A 350 15.97 -2.55 -5.14
CA LEU A 350 15.13 -2.89 -6.28
C LEU A 350 15.75 -2.37 -7.58
N ALA A 351 16.20 -1.10 -7.61
CA ALA A 351 16.86 -0.52 -8.78
C ALA A 351 18.05 -1.35 -9.24
N GLN A 352 18.95 -1.73 -8.32
CA GLN A 352 20.09 -2.61 -8.64
C GLN A 352 19.66 -3.96 -9.24
N LYS A 353 18.62 -4.60 -8.67
CA LYS A 353 18.12 -5.87 -9.21
C LYS A 353 17.56 -5.72 -10.62
N ILE A 354 16.83 -4.61 -10.87
CA ILE A 354 16.31 -4.31 -12.21
C ILE A 354 17.48 -4.11 -13.18
N GLN A 355 18.43 -3.28 -12.82
CA GLN A 355 19.60 -2.98 -13.66
C GLN A 355 20.34 -4.28 -14.04
N ASN A 356 20.71 -5.11 -13.06
CA ASN A 356 21.40 -6.37 -13.29
C ASN A 356 20.61 -7.31 -14.22
N ALA A 357 19.27 -7.39 -14.03
CA ALA A 357 18.42 -8.24 -14.87
C ALA A 357 18.33 -7.75 -16.33
N LEU A 358 18.43 -6.44 -16.56
CA LEU A 358 18.43 -5.86 -17.92
C LEU A 358 19.80 -6.03 -18.59
N GLU A 359 20.90 -5.89 -17.84
CA GLU A 359 22.26 -6.13 -18.32
C GLU A 359 22.48 -7.61 -18.73
N GLU A 360 22.02 -8.56 -17.90
CA GLU A 360 22.04 -10.00 -18.23
C GLU A 360 21.33 -10.35 -19.55
N LYS A 361 20.41 -9.51 -19.99
CA LYS A 361 19.65 -9.72 -21.22
C LYS A 361 20.36 -9.13 -22.46
N GLN A 362 21.28 -8.17 -22.26
CA GLN A 362 22.10 -7.60 -23.32
C GLN A 362 23.30 -8.46 -23.66
N ALA A 363 23.81 -9.23 -22.69
CA ALA A 363 24.91 -10.17 -22.83
C ALA A 363 24.43 -11.48 -23.50
#